data_0453dbbeeb57c2e4775e92ae16876c5f
#
_entry.id   0453dbbeeb57c2e4775e92ae16876c5f
#
_cell.length_a   1.000
_cell.length_b   1.000
_cell.length_c   1.000
_cell.angle_alpha   90.00
_cell.angle_beta   90.00
_cell.angle_gamma   90.00
#
_symmetry.space_group_name_H-M   'P 1'
#
loop_
_entity.id
_entity.type
_entity.pdbx_description
1 polymer ?
#
loop_
_entity_poly.entity_id
_entity_poly.type
_entity_poly.pdbx_seq_one_letter_code
_entity_poly.pdbx_strand_id
1 'polypeptide(L)'
;MAHIHNDDFEMAKSDPQALFAFRGTPRKVLFNPGDRLFRFTSQPQGTFRGNEIFSSPWWHAQSTFNAIVRTANATGNSVADAARSGLAVSPNWNPTMEWLVIIELTKPVYGWVGPARHQPVKDGDRSALFLGNADQAYVPGLATGGNGMSSPFANIYYYGSMMGV
;
A
#
# COMPACT_ATOMS: atom_id res chain seq x y z
N MET A 1 -1.49 30.11 5.83
CA MET A 1 -2.10 28.80 5.50
C MET A 1 -1.28 27.68 6.12
N ALA A 2 -1.96 26.70 6.67
CA ALA A 2 -1.26 25.54 7.21
C ALA A 2 -0.59 24.74 6.09
N HIS A 3 0.64 24.32 6.35
CA HIS A 3 1.38 23.44 5.44
C HIS A 3 0.72 22.06 5.39
N ILE A 4 0.47 21.57 4.19
CA ILE A 4 -0.05 20.21 4.01
C ILE A 4 1.13 19.24 3.94
N HIS A 5 1.02 18.13 4.67
CA HIS A 5 2.07 17.12 4.71
C HIS A 5 2.41 16.61 3.30
N ASN A 6 3.69 16.50 3.03
CA ASN A 6 4.26 16.08 1.75
C ASN A 6 4.08 17.08 0.59
N ASP A 7 3.63 18.31 0.86
CA ASP A 7 3.48 19.29 -0.23
C ASP A 7 4.83 19.60 -0.92
N ASP A 8 5.89 19.67 -0.14
CA ASP A 8 7.25 19.94 -0.65
C ASP A 8 8.06 18.68 -0.95
N PHE A 9 7.47 17.51 -0.79
CA PHE A 9 8.16 16.25 -1.04
C PHE A 9 8.36 16.05 -2.54
N GLU A 10 9.60 15.77 -2.95
CA GLU A 10 9.95 15.43 -4.32
C GLU A 10 10.47 13.99 -4.38
N MET A 11 9.66 13.09 -4.92
CA MET A 11 9.99 11.66 -4.97
C MET A 11 11.30 11.40 -5.72
N ALA A 12 11.53 12.10 -6.82
CA ALA A 12 12.74 11.92 -7.61
C ALA A 12 14.03 12.25 -6.84
N LYS A 13 13.95 13.15 -5.86
CA LYS A 13 15.10 13.54 -5.03
C LYS A 13 15.20 12.71 -3.76
N SER A 14 14.06 12.48 -3.08
CA SER A 14 14.03 11.91 -1.75
C SER A 14 13.97 10.38 -1.76
N ASP A 15 13.30 9.81 -2.77
CA ASP A 15 13.17 8.36 -2.91
C ASP A 15 13.04 7.99 -4.40
N PRO A 16 14.13 8.12 -5.17
CA PRO A 16 14.06 7.81 -6.61
C PRO A 16 13.74 6.35 -6.90
N GLN A 17 14.03 5.44 -5.98
CA GLN A 17 13.69 4.03 -6.13
C GLN A 17 12.18 3.80 -6.19
N ALA A 18 11.42 4.60 -5.47
CA ALA A 18 9.95 4.48 -5.45
C ALA A 18 9.34 4.73 -6.83
N LEU A 19 9.95 5.57 -7.66
CA LEU A 19 9.45 5.81 -9.01
C LEU A 19 9.45 4.55 -9.88
N PHE A 20 10.38 3.64 -9.65
CA PHE A 20 10.47 2.40 -10.43
C PHE A 20 9.39 1.39 -10.08
N ALA A 21 8.67 1.59 -8.99
CA ALA A 21 7.55 0.73 -8.61
C ALA A 21 6.28 1.06 -9.41
N PHE A 22 6.25 2.18 -10.11
CA PHE A 22 5.11 2.60 -10.92
C PHE A 22 5.34 2.31 -12.40
N ARG A 23 4.25 1.98 -13.06
CA ARG A 23 4.19 1.96 -14.52
C ARG A 23 3.89 3.38 -14.98
N GLY A 24 4.88 4.04 -15.57
CA GLY A 24 4.79 5.45 -15.91
C GLY A 24 4.99 6.37 -14.71
N THR A 25 4.66 7.64 -14.87
CA THR A 25 4.83 8.65 -13.84
C THR A 25 3.62 8.69 -12.92
N PRO A 26 3.79 8.49 -11.61
CA PRO A 26 2.67 8.62 -10.68
C PRO A 26 2.19 10.07 -10.60
N ARG A 27 0.90 10.26 -10.33
CA ARG A 27 0.32 11.59 -10.16
C ARG A 27 0.24 11.95 -8.68
N LYS A 28 0.51 13.21 -8.36
CA LYS A 28 0.35 13.75 -7.01
C LYS A 28 -1.14 13.90 -6.71
N VAL A 29 -1.58 13.36 -5.58
CA VAL A 29 -2.98 13.34 -5.16
C VAL A 29 -3.09 13.85 -3.74
N LEU A 30 -4.08 14.70 -3.47
CA LEU A 30 -4.42 15.12 -2.13
C LEU A 30 -5.41 14.11 -1.52
N PHE A 31 -5.01 13.46 -0.44
CA PHE A 31 -5.90 12.65 0.38
C PHE A 31 -6.43 13.51 1.52
N ASN A 32 -7.73 13.42 1.76
CA ASN A 32 -8.43 14.27 2.71
C ASN A 32 -8.75 13.52 4.01
N PRO A 33 -9.01 14.24 5.11
CA PRO A 33 -9.53 13.60 6.33
C PRO A 33 -10.77 12.76 6.01
N GLY A 34 -10.82 11.56 6.57
CA GLY A 34 -11.88 10.59 6.29
C GLY A 34 -11.56 9.63 5.16
N ASP A 35 -10.61 9.93 4.32
CA ASP A 35 -10.14 8.97 3.30
C ASP A 35 -9.45 7.79 3.97
N ARG A 36 -9.61 6.61 3.39
CA ARG A 36 -9.03 5.37 3.90
C ARG A 36 -7.97 4.84 2.96
N LEU A 37 -6.88 4.37 3.55
CA LEU A 37 -5.79 3.71 2.85
C LEU A 37 -5.69 2.27 3.33
N PHE A 38 -5.42 1.36 2.42
CA PHE A 38 -5.45 -0.08 2.61
C PHE A 38 -4.07 -0.65 2.36
N ARG A 39 -3.72 -1.69 3.11
CA ARG A 39 -2.49 -2.46 2.89
C ARG A 39 -2.72 -3.92 3.26
N PHE A 40 -2.29 -4.82 2.39
CA PHE A 40 -2.18 -6.24 2.73
C PHE A 40 -0.85 -6.48 3.43
N THR A 41 -0.85 -7.33 4.43
CA THR A 41 0.35 -7.68 5.16
C THR A 41 0.35 -9.17 5.54
N SER A 42 1.53 -9.71 5.77
CA SER A 42 1.71 -11.07 6.28
C SER A 42 1.72 -11.12 7.80
N GLN A 43 1.68 -9.98 8.47
CA GLN A 43 1.85 -9.89 9.92
C GLN A 43 0.50 -9.84 10.63
N PRO A 44 0.19 -10.82 11.51
CA PRO A 44 -0.99 -10.75 12.35
C PRO A 44 -0.99 -9.52 13.25
N GLN A 45 -2.17 -9.07 13.61
CA GLN A 45 -2.32 -7.96 14.55
C GLN A 45 -1.57 -8.27 15.84
N GLY A 46 -0.81 -7.28 16.33
CA GLY A 46 -0.02 -7.40 17.55
C GLY A 46 1.39 -7.94 17.36
N THR A 47 1.77 -8.36 16.14
CA THR A 47 3.12 -8.87 15.86
C THR A 47 4.05 -7.84 15.24
N PHE A 48 3.57 -6.67 14.90
CA PHE A 48 4.44 -5.58 14.44
C PHE A 48 5.40 -5.18 15.54
N ARG A 49 6.66 -5.02 15.16
CA ARG A 49 7.72 -4.58 16.05
C ARG A 49 8.09 -3.15 15.69
N GLY A 50 7.59 -2.22 16.51
CA GLY A 50 8.04 -0.83 16.46
C GLY A 50 7.62 -0.06 15.23
N ASN A 51 8.08 -0.37 14.05
CA ASN A 51 8.07 0.59 12.95
C ASN A 51 7.16 0.27 11.77
N GLU A 52 6.31 -0.76 11.82
CA GLU A 52 5.91 -1.36 10.56
C GLU A 52 4.59 -0.86 9.99
N ILE A 53 3.65 -0.34 10.78
CA ILE A 53 2.37 0.08 10.21
C ILE A 53 2.51 1.36 9.41
N PHE A 54 3.02 2.42 10.02
CA PHE A 54 3.07 3.74 9.40
C PHE A 54 4.40 4.08 8.75
N SER A 55 5.44 3.30 8.96
CA SER A 55 6.74 3.58 8.36
C SER A 55 6.86 3.13 6.92
N SER A 56 6.11 2.12 6.50
CA SER A 56 6.05 1.79 5.08
C SER A 56 5.20 2.82 4.34
N PRO A 57 5.68 3.37 3.23
CA PRO A 57 4.94 4.38 2.47
C PRO A 57 3.90 3.79 1.50
N TRP A 58 3.83 2.46 1.37
CA TRP A 58 3.04 1.81 0.34
C TRP A 58 1.65 1.45 0.83
N TRP A 59 0.65 1.98 0.13
CA TRP A 59 -0.77 1.81 0.41
C TRP A 59 -1.53 1.65 -0.90
N HIS A 60 -2.84 1.42 -0.81
CA HIS A 60 -3.74 1.59 -1.93
C HIS A 60 -5.07 2.17 -1.44
N ALA A 61 -5.79 2.82 -2.34
CA ALA A 61 -7.06 3.45 -2.03
C ALA A 61 -8.19 2.41 -1.98
N GLN A 62 -9.31 2.80 -1.40
CA GLN A 62 -10.49 1.93 -1.32
C GLN A 62 -10.97 1.47 -2.70
N SER A 63 -10.91 2.34 -3.70
CA SER A 63 -11.28 1.97 -5.07
C SER A 63 -10.42 0.84 -5.62
N THR A 64 -9.12 0.85 -5.32
CA THR A 64 -8.20 -0.22 -5.72
C THR A 64 -8.53 -1.51 -4.98
N PHE A 65 -8.77 -1.43 -3.67
CA PHE A 65 -9.19 -2.59 -2.88
C PHE A 65 -10.46 -3.23 -3.45
N ASN A 66 -11.46 -2.42 -3.75
CA ASN A 66 -12.71 -2.90 -4.33
C ASN A 66 -12.50 -3.58 -5.69
N ALA A 67 -11.62 -3.02 -6.53
CA ALA A 67 -11.28 -3.62 -7.82
C ALA A 67 -10.57 -4.96 -7.66
N ILE A 68 -9.68 -5.08 -6.69
CA ILE A 68 -8.99 -6.34 -6.37
C ILE A 68 -10.00 -7.41 -5.93
N VAL A 69 -10.93 -7.06 -5.05
CA VAL A 69 -11.98 -7.99 -4.60
C VAL A 69 -12.85 -8.45 -5.76
N ARG A 70 -13.25 -7.53 -6.65
CA ARG A 70 -14.01 -7.89 -7.84
C ARG A 70 -13.25 -8.84 -8.77
N THR A 71 -11.96 -8.60 -8.96
CA THR A 71 -11.11 -9.48 -9.77
C THR A 71 -10.99 -10.86 -9.14
N ALA A 72 -10.79 -10.95 -7.83
CA ALA A 72 -10.75 -12.22 -7.12
C ALA A 72 -12.04 -13.02 -7.33
N ASN A 73 -13.18 -12.36 -7.16
CA ASN A 73 -14.48 -13.02 -7.33
C ASN A 73 -14.71 -13.48 -8.78
N ALA A 74 -14.32 -12.66 -9.75
CA ALA A 74 -14.51 -12.98 -11.17
C ALA A 74 -13.61 -14.12 -11.66
N THR A 75 -12.42 -14.27 -11.06
CA THR A 75 -11.44 -15.27 -11.50
C THR A 75 -11.42 -16.52 -10.63
N GLY A 76 -12.15 -16.54 -9.51
CA GLY A 76 -12.11 -17.63 -8.54
C GLY A 76 -10.83 -17.68 -7.70
N ASN A 77 -10.00 -16.66 -7.78
CA ASN A 77 -8.78 -16.56 -6.97
C ASN A 77 -9.09 -16.00 -5.58
N SER A 78 -8.16 -16.21 -4.63
CA SER A 78 -8.23 -15.53 -3.35
C SER A 78 -7.98 -14.03 -3.53
N VAL A 79 -8.45 -13.23 -2.57
CA VAL A 79 -8.16 -11.79 -2.56
C VAL A 79 -6.65 -11.55 -2.45
N ALA A 80 -5.96 -12.36 -1.63
CA ALA A 80 -4.50 -12.26 -1.49
C ALA A 80 -3.78 -12.48 -2.83
N ASP A 81 -4.19 -13.49 -3.61
CA ASP A 81 -3.58 -13.77 -4.90
C ASP A 81 -3.87 -12.66 -5.91
N ALA A 82 -5.10 -12.17 -5.94
CA ALA A 82 -5.46 -11.06 -6.82
C ALA A 82 -4.70 -9.78 -6.45
N ALA A 83 -4.54 -9.50 -5.17
CA ALA A 83 -3.77 -8.36 -4.68
C ALA A 83 -2.30 -8.49 -5.03
N ARG A 84 -1.72 -9.66 -4.84
CA ARG A 84 -0.32 -9.92 -5.17
C ARG A 84 -0.04 -9.68 -6.64
N SER A 85 -0.90 -10.18 -7.51
CA SER A 85 -0.75 -9.99 -8.95
C SER A 85 -0.95 -8.52 -9.34
N GLY A 86 -2.04 -7.91 -8.90
CA GLY A 86 -2.39 -6.53 -9.28
C GLY A 86 -1.42 -5.48 -8.76
N LEU A 87 -0.95 -5.63 -7.53
CA LEU A 87 0.00 -4.71 -6.90
C LEU A 87 1.46 -5.11 -7.13
N ALA A 88 1.70 -6.21 -7.82
CA ALA A 88 3.03 -6.71 -8.16
C ALA A 88 3.92 -6.93 -6.91
N VAL A 89 3.38 -7.57 -5.89
CA VAL A 89 4.08 -7.81 -4.61
C VAL A 89 4.77 -9.17 -4.62
N SER A 90 6.08 -9.17 -4.49
CA SER A 90 6.86 -10.42 -4.41
C SER A 90 6.56 -11.17 -3.10
N PRO A 91 6.46 -12.51 -3.13
CA PRO A 91 6.38 -13.32 -1.93
C PRO A 91 7.54 -13.11 -0.95
N ASN A 92 8.71 -12.69 -1.45
CA ASN A 92 9.84 -12.38 -0.59
C ASN A 92 9.61 -11.15 0.27
N TRP A 93 8.81 -10.20 -0.22
CA TRP A 93 8.50 -8.97 0.52
C TRP A 93 7.34 -9.16 1.48
N ASN A 94 6.37 -9.99 1.08
CA ASN A 94 5.13 -10.18 1.81
C ASN A 94 4.61 -11.60 1.55
N PRO A 95 5.06 -12.59 2.35
CA PRO A 95 4.88 -14.00 2.01
C PRO A 95 3.44 -14.46 1.88
N THR A 96 2.54 -14.05 2.77
CA THR A 96 1.17 -14.58 2.79
C THR A 96 0.11 -13.57 2.36
N MET A 97 0.26 -12.30 2.68
CA MET A 97 -0.74 -11.26 2.43
C MET A 97 -2.14 -11.61 2.96
N GLU A 98 -2.20 -12.32 4.07
CA GLU A 98 -3.47 -12.81 4.63
C GLU A 98 -4.13 -11.85 5.60
N TRP A 99 -3.48 -10.74 5.91
CA TRP A 99 -3.96 -9.73 6.84
C TRP A 99 -4.18 -8.40 6.13
N LEU A 100 -5.16 -7.65 6.60
CA LEU A 100 -5.51 -6.35 6.05
C LEU A 100 -5.39 -5.29 7.12
N VAL A 101 -4.71 -4.19 6.79
CA VAL A 101 -4.66 -2.98 7.60
C VAL A 101 -5.39 -1.87 6.84
N ILE A 102 -6.32 -1.21 7.51
CA ILE A 102 -6.99 -0.02 6.98
C ILE A 102 -6.71 1.13 7.95
N ILE A 103 -6.22 2.24 7.42
CA ILE A 103 -6.07 3.48 8.18
C ILE A 103 -7.06 4.52 7.66
N GLU A 104 -7.49 5.41 8.56
CA GLU A 104 -8.34 6.54 8.19
C GLU A 104 -7.59 7.82 8.48
N LEU A 105 -7.50 8.68 7.49
CA LEU A 105 -6.78 9.95 7.62
C LEU A 105 -7.56 10.92 8.50
N THR A 106 -6.84 11.63 9.35
CA THR A 106 -7.39 12.68 10.22
C THR A 106 -6.96 14.08 9.78
N LYS A 107 -5.92 14.14 8.93
CA LYS A 107 -5.39 15.39 8.36
C LYS A 107 -5.11 15.19 6.87
N PRO A 108 -5.16 16.26 6.07
CA PRO A 108 -4.83 16.13 4.66
C PRO A 108 -3.35 15.80 4.45
N VAL A 109 -3.06 14.91 3.51
CA VAL A 109 -1.70 14.54 3.11
C VAL A 109 -1.63 14.39 1.60
N TYR A 110 -0.51 14.75 1.00
CA TYR A 110 -0.25 14.40 -0.39
C TYR A 110 0.39 13.02 -0.48
N GLY A 111 0.04 12.30 -1.53
CA GLY A 111 0.68 11.07 -1.93
C GLY A 111 0.78 10.99 -3.44
N TRP A 112 1.34 9.90 -3.95
CA TRP A 112 1.53 9.68 -5.38
C TRP A 112 0.86 8.38 -5.76
N VAL A 113 0.02 8.42 -6.79
CA VAL A 113 -0.84 7.31 -7.18
C VAL A 113 -0.57 6.97 -8.64
N GLY A 114 -0.48 5.69 -8.91
CA GLY A 114 -0.34 5.17 -10.26
C GLY A 114 -0.37 3.67 -10.29
N PRO A 115 -0.48 3.08 -11.49
CA PRO A 115 -0.50 1.62 -11.61
C PRO A 115 0.84 1.03 -11.23
N ALA A 116 0.79 -0.11 -10.55
CA ALA A 116 1.99 -0.85 -10.17
C ALA A 116 2.68 -1.40 -11.42
N ARG A 117 4.01 -1.30 -11.44
CA ARG A 117 4.82 -1.90 -12.50
C ARG A 117 4.86 -3.41 -12.30
N HIS A 118 4.80 -4.17 -13.40
CA HIS A 118 4.98 -5.61 -13.35
C HIS A 118 6.33 -5.99 -12.72
N GLN A 119 6.35 -7.12 -12.01
CA GLN A 119 7.54 -7.66 -11.38
C GLN A 119 7.72 -9.11 -11.79
N PRO A 120 8.95 -9.54 -12.16
CA PRO A 120 9.22 -10.96 -12.36
C PRO A 120 9.23 -11.68 -11.01
N VAL A 121 8.78 -12.92 -11.00
CA VAL A 121 8.94 -13.79 -9.83
C VAL A 121 10.37 -14.32 -9.84
N LYS A 122 11.16 -13.97 -8.85
CA LYS A 122 12.57 -14.37 -8.77
C LYS A 122 12.79 -15.69 -8.05
N ASP A 123 11.75 -16.30 -7.52
CA ASP A 123 11.91 -17.56 -6.80
C ASP A 123 11.92 -18.71 -7.76
N GLY A 124 13.06 -18.96 -8.20
CA GLY A 124 13.65 -20.21 -8.58
C GLY A 124 12.93 -21.10 -9.58
N ASP A 125 11.68 -21.16 -9.60
CA ASP A 125 11.01 -22.17 -10.40
C ASP A 125 10.01 -21.63 -11.40
N ARG A 126 9.85 -20.32 -11.48
CA ARG A 126 8.76 -19.81 -12.30
C ARG A 126 9.08 -18.58 -13.09
N SER A 127 8.80 -18.68 -14.35
CA SER A 127 8.75 -17.55 -15.26
C SER A 127 7.46 -16.72 -15.07
N ALA A 128 6.74 -16.87 -13.98
CA ALA A 128 5.55 -16.11 -13.72
C ALA A 128 5.86 -14.64 -13.48
N LEU A 129 5.02 -13.77 -13.99
CA LEU A 129 5.08 -12.34 -13.77
C LEU A 129 3.91 -11.92 -12.90
N PHE A 130 4.17 -11.04 -11.95
CA PHE A 130 3.11 -10.28 -11.32
C PHE A 130 2.81 -9.09 -12.23
N LEU A 131 1.63 -9.09 -12.85
CA LEU A 131 1.33 -8.17 -13.95
C LEU A 131 1.26 -6.71 -13.52
N GLY A 132 0.95 -6.46 -12.27
CA GLY A 132 0.74 -5.10 -11.81
C GLY A 132 -0.59 -4.54 -12.30
N ASN A 133 -0.62 -3.27 -12.64
CA ASN A 133 -1.75 -2.50 -13.16
C ASN A 133 -2.78 -2.06 -12.11
N ALA A 134 -2.82 -2.63 -10.91
CA ALA A 134 -3.63 -2.04 -9.85
C ALA A 134 -2.98 -0.74 -9.38
N ASP A 135 -3.78 0.28 -9.12
CA ASP A 135 -3.26 1.54 -8.61
C ASP A 135 -2.75 1.37 -7.19
N GLN A 136 -1.51 1.77 -6.97
CA GLN A 136 -0.91 1.85 -5.65
C GLN A 136 -0.69 3.31 -5.27
N ALA A 137 -0.60 3.56 -3.97
CA ALA A 137 -0.38 4.88 -3.43
C ALA A 137 0.91 4.89 -2.61
N TYR A 138 1.78 5.84 -2.90
CA TYR A 138 2.99 6.11 -2.13
C TYR A 138 2.72 7.33 -1.25
N VAL A 139 2.67 7.11 0.07
CA VAL A 139 2.36 8.16 1.05
C VAL A 139 3.43 8.12 2.14
N PRO A 140 4.54 8.84 1.94
CA PRO A 140 5.65 8.79 2.89
C PRO A 140 5.39 9.63 4.14
N GLY A 141 6.13 9.32 5.20
CA GLY A 141 6.21 10.18 6.38
C GLY A 141 4.98 10.16 7.28
N LEU A 142 4.20 9.07 7.29
CA LEU A 142 3.04 8.99 8.18
C LEU A 142 3.41 8.66 9.62
N ALA A 143 4.55 8.03 9.87
CA ALA A 143 4.97 7.65 11.21
C ALA A 143 5.31 8.85 12.08
N THR A 144 5.05 8.74 13.38
CA THR A 144 5.43 9.74 14.37
C THR A 144 6.88 9.54 14.78
N GLY A 145 7.79 10.42 14.36
CA GLY A 145 9.20 10.36 14.74
C GLY A 145 9.78 8.95 14.53
N GLY A 146 10.28 8.32 15.57
CA GLY A 146 10.78 6.95 15.52
C GLY A 146 9.73 5.88 15.78
N ASN A 147 8.46 6.23 15.95
CA ASN A 147 7.40 5.29 16.28
C ASN A 147 6.50 5.03 15.07
N GLY A 148 6.73 3.91 14.38
CA GLY A 148 5.93 3.49 13.23
C GLY A 148 4.57 2.90 13.57
N MET A 149 4.21 2.79 14.85
CA MET A 149 2.90 2.27 15.28
C MET A 149 1.85 3.36 15.44
N SER A 150 2.23 4.62 15.35
CA SER A 150 1.30 5.73 15.44
C SER A 150 1.61 6.80 14.41
N SER A 151 0.61 7.62 14.11
CA SER A 151 0.70 8.68 13.11
C SER A 151 -0.06 9.91 13.60
N PRO A 152 0.50 11.13 13.42
CA PRO A 152 -0.26 12.35 13.66
C PRO A 152 -1.28 12.63 12.54
N PHE A 153 -1.28 11.83 11.46
CA PHE A 153 -2.10 12.06 10.26
C PHE A 153 -3.22 11.05 10.08
N ALA A 154 -3.18 9.92 10.82
CA ALA A 154 -4.13 8.83 10.61
C ALA A 154 -4.31 7.97 11.86
N ASN A 155 -5.46 7.30 11.93
CA ASN A 155 -5.74 6.27 12.91
C ASN A 155 -5.88 4.92 12.24
N ILE A 156 -5.59 3.84 12.97
CA ILE A 156 -5.90 2.49 12.50
C ILE A 156 -7.42 2.32 12.59
N TYR A 157 -8.05 2.09 11.45
CA TYR A 157 -9.48 1.84 11.34
C TYR A 157 -9.82 0.36 11.48
N TYR A 158 -8.99 -0.49 10.87
CA TYR A 158 -9.19 -1.94 10.90
C TYR A 158 -7.83 -2.64 10.78
N TYR A 159 -7.70 -3.73 11.53
CA TYR A 159 -6.56 -4.63 11.38
C TYR A 159 -7.08 -6.04 11.64
N GLY A 160 -7.09 -6.88 10.63
CA GLY A 160 -7.64 -8.22 10.78
C GLY A 160 -7.29 -9.16 9.65
N SER A 161 -7.68 -10.41 9.84
CA SER A 161 -7.49 -11.46 8.86
C SER A 161 -8.39 -11.26 7.65
N MET A 162 -7.86 -11.57 6.47
CA MET A 162 -8.64 -11.61 5.23
C MET A 162 -9.64 -12.75 5.18
N MET A 163 -9.51 -13.77 6.02
CA MET A 163 -10.41 -14.92 6.02
C MET A 163 -11.83 -14.57 6.46
N GLY A 164 -12.05 -13.43 7.07
CA GLY A 164 -13.36 -12.95 7.47
C GLY A 164 -13.97 -11.90 6.54
N VAL A 165 -13.34 -11.65 5.42
CA VAL A 165 -13.77 -10.62 4.47
C VAL A 165 -14.55 -11.23 3.32
#